data_8c271e4eeba5c4f79dc1a3b375ef0807
#
_entry.id   8c271e4eeba5c4f79dc1a3b375ef0807
#
_cell.length_a   1.000
_cell.length_b   1.000
_cell.length_c   1.000
_cell.angle_alpha   90.00
_cell.angle_beta   90.00
_cell.angle_gamma   90.00
#
_symmetry.space_group_name_H-M   'P 1'
#
loop_
_entity.id
_entity.type
_entity.pdbx_description
1 polymer ?
#
loop_
_entity_poly.entity_id
_entity_poly.type
_entity_poly.pdbx_seq_one_letter_code
_entity_poly.pdbx_strand_id
1 'polypeptide(L)'
;MTPIRLRPTMMAGLAVMALANAASAQQVITLTPTSNQTVVLASVRPGDTLRITGTFANPLVLRNRDFGNVQVDARDAVFQSGLVLNNVHNLAFSGGTYGRADLDLRAWHTVQVQFSSNISLAQGLYLGNRDNRGSGLLVVQSHQVTVRDSQFTGHGTGMGVRSSTGVLVTRNSITGSFADGINVVDSQRVIVSSNSCSAFTPGVGSHPDYIQLWSLNGWPLQSDIAILNNSAIGNMQAFVSFDPRTGSGERLIFAGNYAAVTFTHGVSCTRCNDSIFIDNVLSNLPEARWGAPTVRLTEGLRNIVANNQSFDVRGLAGQPCFALAAPTRSSFTPAWADSVGSQISSLFAAGFGNPPVAVSNVPEPATWLMLGLGFLAVGHQLRQRHRGGPKWVMA
;
A
#
# COMPACT_ATOMS: atom_id res chain seq x y z
N MET A 1 48.03 -22.84 -71.66
CA MET A 1 46.68 -22.63 -71.11
C MET A 1 46.30 -23.90 -70.35
N THR A 2 46.36 -23.84 -69.00
CA THR A 2 46.10 -24.99 -68.13
C THR A 2 44.71 -24.80 -67.51
N PRO A 3 43.80 -25.76 -67.51
CA PRO A 3 42.47 -25.61 -66.96
C PRO A 3 42.53 -25.76 -65.43
N ILE A 4 41.92 -24.79 -64.73
CA ILE A 4 41.72 -24.80 -63.28
C ILE A 4 40.55 -25.73 -62.96
N ARG A 5 40.85 -26.76 -62.18
CA ARG A 5 39.83 -27.68 -61.62
C ARG A 5 39.27 -27.07 -60.31
N LEU A 6 38.01 -26.69 -60.30
CA LEU A 6 37.26 -26.31 -59.09
C LEU A 6 36.92 -27.60 -58.31
N ARG A 7 37.32 -27.64 -57.05
CA ARG A 7 36.88 -28.68 -56.07
C ARG A 7 35.49 -28.32 -55.51
N PRO A 8 34.58 -29.25 -55.38
CA PRO A 8 33.29 -28.97 -54.68
C PRO A 8 33.52 -28.89 -53.19
N THR A 9 33.21 -27.72 -52.63
CA THR A 9 33.16 -27.51 -51.17
C THR A 9 31.92 -28.20 -50.61
N MET A 10 32.13 -29.14 -49.73
CA MET A 10 31.06 -29.75 -48.91
C MET A 10 30.40 -28.70 -48.03
N MET A 11 29.14 -28.37 -48.29
CA MET A 11 28.28 -27.68 -47.33
C MET A 11 27.91 -28.65 -46.20
N ALA A 12 28.55 -28.54 -45.07
CA ALA A 12 28.09 -29.18 -43.86
C ALA A 12 26.85 -28.42 -43.34
N GLY A 13 25.68 -29.03 -43.49
CA GLY A 13 24.41 -28.50 -42.98
C GLY A 13 24.44 -28.52 -41.44
N LEU A 14 24.47 -27.36 -40.83
CA LEU A 14 24.23 -27.18 -39.42
C LEU A 14 22.74 -27.37 -39.14
N ALA A 15 22.32 -28.56 -38.71
CA ALA A 15 21.01 -28.78 -38.15
C ALA A 15 20.91 -28.08 -36.80
N VAL A 16 20.37 -26.87 -36.77
CA VAL A 16 19.95 -26.23 -35.56
C VAL A 16 18.74 -26.98 -35.01
N MET A 17 18.98 -27.87 -34.06
CA MET A 17 17.91 -28.40 -33.22
C MET A 17 17.31 -27.27 -32.42
N ALA A 18 16.22 -26.69 -32.89
CA ALA A 18 15.35 -25.88 -32.09
C ALA A 18 14.74 -26.79 -31.02
N LEU A 19 15.33 -26.78 -29.82
CA LEU A 19 14.69 -27.27 -28.61
C LEU A 19 13.44 -26.42 -28.40
N ALA A 20 12.32 -26.87 -28.95
CA ALA A 20 11.02 -26.35 -28.56
C ALA A 20 10.88 -26.66 -27.06
N ASN A 21 11.11 -25.67 -26.21
CA ASN A 21 10.64 -25.72 -24.83
C ASN A 21 9.12 -25.90 -24.92
N ALA A 22 8.65 -27.15 -24.80
CA ALA A 22 7.24 -27.42 -24.60
C ALA A 22 6.84 -26.67 -23.32
N ALA A 23 6.17 -25.54 -23.48
CA ALA A 23 5.54 -24.86 -22.37
C ALA A 23 4.63 -25.89 -21.70
N SER A 24 4.99 -26.31 -20.50
CA SER A 24 4.14 -27.22 -19.74
C SER A 24 2.79 -26.54 -19.59
N ALA A 25 1.72 -27.25 -19.92
CA ALA A 25 0.37 -26.69 -19.78
C ALA A 25 0.19 -26.22 -18.34
N GLN A 26 -0.27 -24.98 -18.20
CA GLN A 26 -0.61 -24.39 -16.89
C GLN A 26 -1.61 -25.30 -16.19
N GLN A 27 -1.27 -25.72 -14.97
CA GLN A 27 -2.11 -26.60 -14.16
C GLN A 27 -2.85 -25.82 -13.08
N VAL A 28 -4.03 -26.31 -12.72
CA VAL A 28 -4.75 -25.85 -11.52
C VAL A 28 -4.53 -26.88 -10.42
N ILE A 29 -3.80 -26.49 -9.39
CA ILE A 29 -3.49 -27.31 -8.22
C ILE A 29 -4.35 -26.82 -7.06
N THR A 30 -5.05 -27.73 -6.37
CA THR A 30 -5.97 -27.34 -5.28
C THR A 30 -5.35 -27.63 -3.91
N LEU A 31 -5.41 -26.65 -3.02
CA LEU A 31 -5.04 -26.73 -1.61
C LEU A 31 -6.28 -26.56 -0.74
N THR A 32 -6.54 -27.52 0.14
CA THR A 32 -7.63 -27.48 1.13
C THR A 32 -7.07 -27.60 2.55
N PRO A 33 -7.85 -27.33 3.61
CA PRO A 33 -7.40 -27.49 5.00
C PRO A 33 -6.96 -28.93 5.36
N THR A 34 -7.48 -29.92 4.66
CA THR A 34 -7.15 -31.33 4.87
C THR A 34 -6.00 -31.85 3.99
N SER A 35 -5.57 -31.04 3.04
CA SER A 35 -4.44 -31.37 2.18
C SER A 35 -3.13 -31.44 2.97
N ASN A 36 -2.23 -32.33 2.57
CA ASN A 36 -0.83 -32.22 2.99
C ASN A 36 -0.19 -30.99 2.31
N GLN A 37 -0.14 -29.87 3.03
CA GLN A 37 0.32 -28.60 2.49
C GLN A 37 1.74 -28.70 1.89
N THR A 38 2.64 -29.43 2.53
CA THR A 38 4.02 -29.59 2.04
C THR A 38 4.05 -30.29 0.68
N VAL A 39 3.28 -31.35 0.50
CA VAL A 39 3.22 -32.09 -0.76
C VAL A 39 2.56 -31.26 -1.86
N VAL A 40 1.40 -30.65 -1.57
CA VAL A 40 0.70 -29.81 -2.54
C VAL A 40 1.57 -28.64 -2.99
N LEU A 41 2.15 -27.91 -2.04
CA LEU A 41 3.00 -26.77 -2.38
C LEU A 41 4.24 -27.21 -3.17
N ALA A 42 4.85 -28.35 -2.85
CA ALA A 42 6.00 -28.87 -3.60
C ALA A 42 5.66 -29.21 -5.07
N SER A 43 4.41 -29.55 -5.38
CA SER A 43 3.98 -29.87 -6.75
C SER A 43 3.73 -28.65 -7.64
N VAL A 44 3.52 -27.46 -7.04
CA VAL A 44 3.26 -26.20 -7.79
C VAL A 44 4.49 -25.79 -8.59
N ARG A 45 4.33 -25.48 -9.85
CA ARG A 45 5.38 -25.05 -10.78
C ARG A 45 5.20 -23.60 -11.22
N PRO A 46 6.23 -22.94 -11.71
CA PRO A 46 6.12 -21.62 -12.31
C PRO A 46 5.00 -21.55 -13.35
N GLY A 47 4.15 -20.53 -13.24
CA GLY A 47 3.02 -20.32 -14.14
C GLY A 47 1.74 -21.08 -13.79
N ASP A 48 1.76 -22.01 -12.84
CA ASP A 48 0.54 -22.72 -12.40
C ASP A 48 -0.44 -21.78 -11.69
N THR A 49 -1.68 -22.25 -11.56
CA THR A 49 -2.68 -21.65 -10.67
C THR A 49 -2.83 -22.51 -9.42
N LEU A 50 -2.58 -21.93 -8.25
CA LEU A 50 -2.87 -22.57 -6.97
C LEU A 50 -4.25 -22.12 -6.49
N ARG A 51 -5.24 -22.99 -6.57
CA ARG A 51 -6.58 -22.73 -6.02
C ARG A 51 -6.61 -23.13 -4.53
N ILE A 52 -6.92 -22.17 -3.66
CA ILE A 52 -7.05 -22.44 -2.23
C ILE A 52 -8.53 -22.33 -1.86
N THR A 53 -9.06 -23.34 -1.17
CA THR A 53 -10.48 -23.37 -0.79
C THR A 53 -10.67 -23.91 0.64
N GLY A 54 -11.75 -23.48 1.29
CA GLY A 54 -12.12 -23.94 2.62
C GLY A 54 -11.53 -23.10 3.75
N THR A 55 -11.78 -23.51 5.00
CA THR A 55 -11.46 -22.74 6.21
C THR A 55 -10.21 -23.28 6.91
N PHE A 56 -9.16 -22.47 6.92
CA PHE A 56 -7.89 -22.75 7.59
C PHE A 56 -7.92 -22.16 9.00
N ALA A 57 -8.02 -23.03 10.01
CA ALA A 57 -8.00 -22.63 11.42
C ALA A 57 -6.62 -22.13 11.87
N ASN A 58 -5.55 -22.74 11.37
CA ASN A 58 -4.17 -22.34 11.63
C ASN A 58 -3.67 -21.40 10.52
N PRO A 59 -2.65 -20.57 10.80
CA PRO A 59 -2.05 -19.70 9.78
C PRO A 59 -1.56 -20.50 8.58
N LEU A 60 -1.86 -20.07 7.37
CA LEU A 60 -1.17 -20.57 6.20
C LEU A 60 0.19 -19.86 6.10
N VAL A 61 1.27 -20.65 6.07
CA VAL A 61 2.61 -20.13 6.05
C VAL A 61 3.36 -20.60 4.81
N LEU A 62 3.72 -19.67 3.93
CA LEU A 62 4.60 -19.91 2.79
C LEU A 62 5.98 -19.34 3.11
N ARG A 63 7.04 -20.13 2.89
CA ARG A 63 8.40 -19.71 3.25
C ARG A 63 9.44 -20.14 2.23
N ASN A 64 10.49 -19.32 2.10
CA ASN A 64 11.74 -19.63 1.40
C ASN A 64 11.50 -20.20 -0.01
N ARG A 65 10.68 -19.52 -0.82
CA ARG A 65 10.35 -20.03 -2.13
C ARG A 65 10.12 -18.93 -3.16
N ASP A 66 10.69 -19.17 -4.33
CA ASP A 66 10.28 -18.50 -5.57
C ASP A 66 9.18 -19.33 -6.26
N PHE A 67 8.03 -18.71 -6.47
CA PHE A 67 6.89 -19.35 -7.12
C PHE A 67 6.86 -19.16 -8.64
N GLY A 68 7.74 -18.34 -9.21
CA GLY A 68 7.82 -18.16 -10.66
C GLY A 68 6.53 -17.65 -11.29
N ASN A 69 5.92 -16.64 -10.69
CA ASN A 69 4.66 -16.01 -11.13
C ASN A 69 3.40 -16.90 -11.03
N VAL A 70 3.34 -17.76 -10.01
CA VAL A 70 2.12 -18.51 -9.69
C VAL A 70 0.99 -17.54 -9.31
N GLN A 71 -0.20 -17.83 -9.86
CA GLN A 71 -1.43 -17.14 -9.48
C GLN A 71 -2.14 -17.95 -8.41
N VAL A 72 -2.47 -17.33 -7.27
CA VAL A 72 -3.26 -17.95 -6.21
C VAL A 72 -4.70 -17.43 -6.28
N ASP A 73 -5.63 -18.34 -6.58
CA ASP A 73 -7.07 -18.08 -6.45
C ASP A 73 -7.53 -18.51 -5.06
N ALA A 74 -7.75 -17.54 -4.17
CA ALA A 74 -8.17 -17.75 -2.79
C ALA A 74 -9.61 -17.28 -2.52
N ARG A 75 -10.41 -17.00 -3.55
CA ARG A 75 -11.77 -16.43 -3.39
C ARG A 75 -12.68 -17.26 -2.48
N ASP A 76 -12.49 -18.59 -2.47
CA ASP A 76 -13.25 -19.53 -1.66
C ASP A 76 -12.51 -19.94 -0.36
N ALA A 77 -11.47 -19.20 0.05
CA ALA A 77 -10.66 -19.50 1.22
C ALA A 77 -10.93 -18.56 2.39
N VAL A 78 -10.93 -19.10 3.61
CA VAL A 78 -10.97 -18.36 4.87
C VAL A 78 -9.75 -18.72 5.71
N PHE A 79 -8.89 -17.75 5.97
CA PHE A 79 -7.67 -17.90 6.78
C PHE A 79 -7.90 -17.32 8.17
N GLN A 80 -8.52 -18.08 9.06
CA GLN A 80 -8.95 -17.61 10.39
C GLN A 80 -7.81 -17.05 11.25
N SER A 81 -6.64 -17.66 11.18
CA SER A 81 -5.44 -17.21 11.89
C SER A 81 -4.44 -16.50 10.97
N GLY A 82 -4.87 -16.13 9.76
CA GLY A 82 -4.11 -15.29 8.84
C GLY A 82 -3.19 -16.03 7.87
N LEU A 83 -2.37 -15.23 7.18
CA LEU A 83 -1.43 -15.66 6.14
C LEU A 83 -0.04 -15.07 6.41
N VAL A 84 1.00 -15.87 6.28
CA VAL A 84 2.40 -15.42 6.38
C VAL A 84 3.15 -15.79 5.11
N LEU A 85 3.67 -14.77 4.43
CA LEU A 85 4.63 -14.90 3.33
C LEU A 85 5.99 -14.45 3.84
N ASN A 86 6.95 -15.36 3.98
CA ASN A 86 8.27 -15.07 4.50
C ASN A 86 9.36 -15.57 3.55
N ASN A 87 10.13 -14.65 2.97
CA ASN A 87 11.10 -14.95 1.92
C ASN A 87 10.44 -15.69 0.74
N VAL A 88 9.36 -15.08 0.23
CA VAL A 88 8.56 -15.58 -0.90
C VAL A 88 8.70 -14.62 -2.07
N HIS A 89 8.82 -15.15 -3.27
CA HIS A 89 9.02 -14.36 -4.47
C HIS A 89 8.06 -14.76 -5.59
N ASN A 90 7.68 -13.79 -6.42
CA ASN A 90 6.91 -13.99 -7.66
C ASN A 90 5.58 -14.71 -7.43
N LEU A 91 4.71 -14.14 -6.60
CA LEU A 91 3.42 -14.74 -6.22
C LEU A 91 2.31 -13.70 -6.21
N ALA A 92 1.16 -14.03 -6.80
CA ALA A 92 0.00 -13.17 -6.80
C ALA A 92 -1.22 -13.86 -6.19
N PHE A 93 -1.80 -13.27 -5.13
CA PHE A 93 -3.05 -13.69 -4.50
C PHE A 93 -4.23 -12.86 -5.00
N SER A 94 -5.34 -13.54 -5.28
CA SER A 94 -6.64 -12.92 -5.56
C SER A 94 -7.72 -13.49 -4.65
N GLY A 95 -8.43 -12.59 -3.95
CA GLY A 95 -9.50 -12.95 -3.01
C GLY A 95 -8.97 -13.41 -1.64
N GLY A 96 -9.83 -14.10 -0.92
CA GLY A 96 -9.60 -14.63 0.42
C GLY A 96 -10.17 -13.75 1.54
N THR A 97 -10.65 -14.41 2.59
CA THR A 97 -10.99 -13.77 3.87
C THR A 97 -9.88 -14.07 4.87
N TYR A 98 -9.30 -13.04 5.43
CA TYR A 98 -8.15 -13.14 6.34
C TYR A 98 -8.56 -12.62 7.73
N GLY A 99 -8.32 -13.43 8.75
CA GLY A 99 -8.67 -13.11 10.14
C GLY A 99 -10.12 -13.40 10.49
N ARG A 100 -10.50 -12.96 11.69
CA ARG A 100 -11.85 -13.09 12.26
C ARG A 100 -12.14 -11.89 13.16
N ALA A 101 -13.36 -11.39 13.12
CA ALA A 101 -13.79 -10.28 13.96
C ALA A 101 -13.89 -10.63 15.47
N ASP A 102 -13.99 -11.90 15.81
CA ASP A 102 -14.14 -12.42 17.18
C ASP A 102 -12.84 -13.02 17.75
N LEU A 103 -11.75 -13.04 17.01
CA LEU A 103 -10.48 -13.61 17.46
C LEU A 103 -9.61 -12.54 18.10
N ASP A 104 -9.22 -12.74 19.36
CA ASP A 104 -8.25 -11.90 20.05
C ASP A 104 -6.82 -12.16 19.52
N LEU A 105 -6.44 -11.41 18.51
CA LEU A 105 -5.09 -11.46 17.92
C LEU A 105 -4.22 -10.32 18.47
N ARG A 106 -4.21 -10.06 19.78
CA ARG A 106 -3.59 -8.88 20.43
C ARG A 106 -2.15 -8.57 20.00
N ALA A 107 -1.45 -9.52 19.44
CA ALA A 107 -0.04 -9.38 19.08
C ALA A 107 0.28 -9.64 17.61
N TRP A 108 -0.68 -10.04 16.79
CA TRP A 108 -0.39 -10.56 15.46
C TRP A 108 -1.05 -9.75 14.35
N HIS A 109 -0.35 -9.61 13.25
CA HIS A 109 -0.91 -9.05 12.02
C HIS A 109 -1.70 -10.14 11.30
N THR A 110 -2.86 -9.78 10.75
CA THR A 110 -3.71 -10.73 10.03
C THR A 110 -3.02 -11.34 8.82
N VAL A 111 -2.29 -10.51 8.05
CA VAL A 111 -1.43 -10.96 6.96
C VAL A 111 -0.05 -10.34 7.12
N GLN A 112 1.00 -11.12 6.87
CA GLN A 112 2.39 -10.65 6.91
C GLN A 112 3.10 -11.00 5.61
N VAL A 113 3.80 -10.03 5.04
CA VAL A 113 4.72 -10.19 3.90
C VAL A 113 6.08 -9.71 4.36
N GLN A 114 7.03 -10.63 4.52
CA GLN A 114 8.35 -10.35 5.08
C GLN A 114 9.45 -10.86 4.17
N PHE A 115 10.52 -10.06 3.98
CA PHE A 115 11.69 -10.44 3.18
C PHE A 115 11.33 -10.94 1.78
N SER A 116 10.24 -10.46 1.22
CA SER A 116 9.61 -11.00 0.02
C SER A 116 9.67 -10.02 -1.14
N SER A 117 9.49 -10.53 -2.37
CA SER A 117 9.55 -9.67 -3.55
C SER A 117 8.58 -10.09 -4.64
N ASN A 118 8.13 -9.11 -5.41
CA ASN A 118 7.17 -9.31 -6.51
C ASN A 118 5.92 -10.05 -6.02
N ILE A 119 5.29 -9.48 -4.98
CA ILE A 119 4.07 -10.02 -4.36
C ILE A 119 2.89 -9.13 -4.74
N SER A 120 1.79 -9.73 -5.17
CA SER A 120 0.52 -9.04 -5.39
C SER A 120 -0.56 -9.63 -4.49
N LEU A 121 -1.25 -8.77 -3.73
CA LEU A 121 -2.41 -9.12 -2.92
C LEU A 121 -3.60 -8.28 -3.42
N ALA A 122 -4.63 -8.93 -3.92
CA ALA A 122 -5.78 -8.24 -4.51
C ALA A 122 -7.12 -8.82 -4.02
N GLN A 123 -8.14 -7.97 -3.92
CA GLN A 123 -9.53 -8.38 -3.67
C GLN A 123 -9.73 -9.17 -2.36
N GLY A 124 -8.85 -8.98 -1.38
CA GLY A 124 -8.93 -9.63 -0.07
C GLY A 124 -9.88 -8.92 0.89
N LEU A 125 -10.50 -9.68 1.78
CA LEU A 125 -11.25 -9.19 2.93
C LEU A 125 -10.45 -9.46 4.21
N TYR A 126 -9.96 -8.38 4.84
CA TYR A 126 -9.15 -8.46 6.07
C TYR A 126 -10.03 -8.07 7.26
N LEU A 127 -10.26 -9.03 8.15
CA LEU A 127 -11.12 -8.87 9.33
C LEU A 127 -10.27 -8.81 10.61
N GLY A 128 -10.41 -7.73 11.35
CA GLY A 128 -9.78 -7.53 12.65
C GLY A 128 -10.81 -7.51 13.76
N ASN A 129 -10.33 -7.71 14.98
CA ASN A 129 -11.06 -7.44 16.21
C ASN A 129 -10.61 -6.06 16.71
N ARG A 130 -11.55 -5.20 17.16
CA ARG A 130 -11.26 -3.85 17.68
C ARG A 130 -10.24 -3.84 18.83
N ASP A 131 -10.10 -4.95 19.57
CA ASP A 131 -9.09 -5.10 20.61
C ASP A 131 -7.72 -5.52 20.06
N ASN A 132 -7.66 -5.87 18.79
CA ASN A 132 -6.43 -6.24 18.12
C ASN A 132 -5.56 -5.01 17.81
N ARG A 133 -4.42 -4.92 18.48
CA ARG A 133 -3.43 -3.87 18.22
C ARG A 133 -2.57 -4.11 16.97
N GLY A 134 -2.77 -5.24 16.30
CA GLY A 134 -2.08 -5.58 15.07
C GLY A 134 -2.62 -4.86 13.84
N SER A 135 -1.90 -4.96 12.75
CA SER A 135 -2.34 -4.47 11.44
C SER A 135 -3.12 -5.56 10.70
N GLY A 136 -4.06 -5.15 9.86
CA GLY A 136 -4.68 -6.06 8.92
C GLY A 136 -3.66 -6.68 7.96
N LEU A 137 -2.75 -5.87 7.45
CA LEU A 137 -1.61 -6.32 6.67
C LEU A 137 -0.33 -5.64 7.15
N LEU A 138 0.76 -6.39 7.28
CA LEU A 138 2.10 -5.85 7.48
C LEU A 138 3.04 -6.31 6.35
N VAL A 139 3.60 -5.34 5.63
CA VAL A 139 4.70 -5.54 4.68
C VAL A 139 5.98 -5.06 5.33
N VAL A 140 6.99 -5.92 5.47
CA VAL A 140 8.26 -5.54 6.10
C VAL A 140 9.47 -6.09 5.34
N GLN A 141 10.50 -5.24 5.17
CA GLN A 141 11.75 -5.59 4.50
C GLN A 141 11.54 -6.30 3.16
N SER A 142 10.55 -5.81 2.40
CA SER A 142 10.10 -6.41 1.15
C SER A 142 10.17 -5.40 0.00
N HIS A 143 10.15 -5.86 -1.23
CA HIS A 143 10.19 -4.99 -2.39
C HIS A 143 9.25 -5.44 -3.51
N GLN A 144 8.79 -4.50 -4.34
CA GLN A 144 7.82 -4.76 -5.40
C GLN A 144 6.55 -5.48 -4.89
N VAL A 145 5.92 -4.90 -3.87
CA VAL A 145 4.67 -5.43 -3.30
C VAL A 145 3.50 -4.56 -3.74
N THR A 146 2.45 -5.19 -4.27
CA THR A 146 1.20 -4.52 -4.65
C THR A 146 0.06 -4.98 -3.76
N VAL A 147 -0.70 -4.04 -3.18
CA VAL A 147 -1.93 -4.31 -2.41
C VAL A 147 -3.06 -3.49 -3.01
N ARG A 148 -4.09 -4.15 -3.53
CA ARG A 148 -5.14 -3.42 -4.26
C ARG A 148 -6.52 -4.03 -4.13
N ASP A 149 -7.54 -3.17 -4.35
CA ASP A 149 -8.93 -3.57 -4.48
C ASP A 149 -9.44 -4.39 -3.27
N SER A 150 -8.91 -4.11 -2.06
CA SER A 150 -9.13 -4.92 -0.86
C SER A 150 -9.85 -4.13 0.24
N GLN A 151 -10.45 -4.85 1.19
CA GLN A 151 -11.19 -4.27 2.31
C GLN A 151 -10.55 -4.65 3.63
N PHE A 152 -10.35 -3.65 4.51
CA PHE A 152 -9.79 -3.80 5.85
C PHE A 152 -10.79 -3.28 6.87
N THR A 153 -11.20 -4.12 7.82
CA THR A 153 -12.24 -3.74 8.79
C THR A 153 -11.87 -4.13 10.22
N GLY A 154 -11.98 -3.18 11.15
CA GLY A 154 -11.88 -3.44 12.59
C GLY A 154 -10.48 -3.74 13.10
N HIS A 155 -9.43 -3.23 12.45
CA HIS A 155 -8.04 -3.38 12.89
C HIS A 155 -7.58 -2.23 13.80
N GLY A 156 -6.55 -2.47 14.60
CA GLY A 156 -5.83 -1.40 15.26
C GLY A 156 -5.28 -0.43 14.22
N THR A 157 -4.58 -0.97 13.26
CA THR A 157 -4.07 -0.28 12.08
C THR A 157 -4.48 -1.07 10.84
N GLY A 158 -5.03 -0.40 9.84
CA GLY A 158 -5.43 -1.11 8.62
C GLY A 158 -4.26 -1.79 7.93
N MET A 159 -3.22 -1.04 7.63
CA MET A 159 -2.05 -1.54 6.88
C MET A 159 -0.73 -1.03 7.45
N GLY A 160 0.34 -1.85 7.39
CA GLY A 160 1.72 -1.52 7.71
C GLY A 160 2.70 -1.78 6.58
N VAL A 161 3.54 -0.79 6.25
CA VAL A 161 4.69 -1.01 5.39
C VAL A 161 5.93 -0.48 6.09
N ARG A 162 6.92 -1.31 6.29
CA ARG A 162 8.11 -0.96 7.04
C ARG A 162 9.37 -1.41 6.32
N SER A 163 10.37 -0.53 6.25
CA SER A 163 11.69 -0.82 5.68
C SER A 163 11.60 -1.48 4.31
N SER A 164 10.64 -1.04 3.50
CA SER A 164 10.30 -1.65 2.21
C SER A 164 10.44 -0.65 1.06
N THR A 165 10.52 -1.16 -0.16
CA THR A 165 10.70 -0.31 -1.34
C THR A 165 9.91 -0.82 -2.54
N GLY A 166 9.48 0.10 -3.42
CA GLY A 166 8.71 -0.29 -4.59
C GLY A 166 7.33 -0.90 -4.25
N VAL A 167 6.64 -0.36 -3.25
CA VAL A 167 5.33 -0.89 -2.81
C VAL A 167 4.20 -0.03 -3.34
N LEU A 168 3.15 -0.61 -3.89
CA LEU A 168 1.94 0.02 -4.38
C LEU A 168 0.74 -0.42 -3.56
N VAL A 169 0.00 0.52 -2.97
CA VAL A 169 -1.28 0.24 -2.28
C VAL A 169 -2.37 1.10 -2.91
N THR A 170 -3.32 0.52 -3.59
CA THR A 170 -4.29 1.29 -4.37
C THR A 170 -5.69 0.72 -4.32
N ARG A 171 -6.71 1.61 -4.34
CA ARG A 171 -8.14 1.26 -4.36
C ARG A 171 -8.56 0.32 -3.23
N ASN A 172 -7.99 0.51 -2.04
CA ASN A 172 -8.41 -0.23 -0.85
C ASN A 172 -9.38 0.61 -0.02
N SER A 173 -10.26 -0.07 0.72
CA SER A 173 -11.15 0.54 1.70
C SER A 173 -10.74 0.12 3.12
N ILE A 174 -10.60 1.07 4.03
CA ILE A 174 -10.23 0.84 5.42
C ILE A 174 -11.31 1.42 6.32
N THR A 175 -11.92 0.59 7.16
CA THR A 175 -13.02 1.01 8.01
C THR A 175 -12.87 0.52 9.44
N GLY A 176 -13.36 1.31 10.40
CA GLY A 176 -13.44 0.90 11.80
C GLY A 176 -12.10 0.72 12.50
N SER A 177 -11.03 1.32 12.01
CA SER A 177 -9.74 1.32 12.72
C SER A 177 -9.83 2.17 14.00
N PHE A 178 -9.09 1.79 15.03
CA PHE A 178 -9.04 2.56 16.28
C PHE A 178 -7.71 3.32 16.48
N ALA A 179 -6.69 3.01 15.72
CA ALA A 179 -5.46 3.76 15.62
C ALA A 179 -5.34 4.35 14.22
N ASP A 180 -4.44 3.88 13.40
CA ASP A 180 -4.16 4.50 12.11
C ASP A 180 -4.79 3.71 10.92
N GLY A 181 -4.96 4.36 9.81
CA GLY A 181 -5.43 3.69 8.59
C GLY A 181 -4.30 2.92 7.94
N ILE A 182 -3.39 3.66 7.46
CA ILE A 182 -2.25 3.13 6.75
C ILE A 182 -0.99 3.86 7.23
N ASN A 183 0.17 3.22 7.61
CA ASN A 183 1.42 3.76 8.08
C ASN A 183 2.63 3.38 7.24
N VAL A 184 3.57 4.29 6.83
CA VAL A 184 4.89 4.00 6.27
C VAL A 184 5.97 4.27 7.26
N VAL A 185 6.85 3.35 7.38
CA VAL A 185 7.98 3.49 8.27
C VAL A 185 9.25 3.13 7.53
N ASP A 186 10.23 4.01 7.54
CA ASP A 186 11.56 3.73 7.00
C ASP A 186 11.55 3.19 5.55
N SER A 187 10.63 3.66 4.72
CA SER A 187 10.40 3.10 3.39
C SER A 187 10.64 4.12 2.29
N GLN A 188 10.88 3.64 1.09
CA GLN A 188 11.21 4.46 -0.07
C GLN A 188 10.52 3.97 -1.34
N ARG A 189 10.36 4.86 -2.32
CA ARG A 189 9.73 4.58 -3.62
C ARG A 189 8.39 3.89 -3.45
N VAL A 190 7.52 4.64 -2.94
CA VAL A 190 6.29 4.09 -2.51
C VAL A 190 5.11 4.90 -2.93
N ILE A 191 4.03 4.16 -3.28
CA ILE A 191 2.86 4.75 -3.92
C ILE A 191 1.54 4.42 -3.17
N VAL A 192 0.71 5.51 -2.64
CA VAL A 192 -0.64 5.40 -2.03
C VAL A 192 -1.70 6.06 -2.87
N SER A 193 -2.61 5.35 -3.53
CA SER A 193 -3.61 6.05 -4.30
C SER A 193 -5.02 5.53 -4.19
N SER A 194 -5.95 6.45 -4.33
CA SER A 194 -7.35 6.08 -4.49
C SER A 194 -7.85 5.15 -3.38
N ASN A 195 -7.25 5.21 -2.20
CA ASN A 195 -7.75 4.49 -1.05
C ASN A 195 -8.77 5.34 -0.30
N SER A 196 -9.73 4.71 0.34
CA SER A 196 -10.72 5.36 1.18
C SER A 196 -10.62 4.88 2.62
N CYS A 197 -10.87 5.82 3.54
CA CYS A 197 -10.90 5.52 4.95
C CYS A 197 -12.09 6.20 5.62
N SER A 198 -12.78 5.44 6.48
CA SER A 198 -13.94 5.96 7.19
C SER A 198 -14.21 5.23 8.51
N ALA A 199 -15.15 5.79 9.29
CA ALA A 199 -15.67 5.17 10.51
C ALA A 199 -14.60 4.81 11.55
N PHE A 200 -13.55 5.62 11.68
CA PHE A 200 -12.58 5.44 12.76
C PHE A 200 -13.22 5.68 14.11
N THR A 201 -12.88 4.80 15.04
CA THR A 201 -13.34 4.87 16.43
C THR A 201 -12.13 4.92 17.36
N PRO A 202 -11.48 6.09 17.47
CA PRO A 202 -10.25 6.22 18.25
C PRO A 202 -10.43 5.80 19.69
N GLY A 203 -9.42 5.11 20.22
CA GLY A 203 -9.35 4.84 21.66
C GLY A 203 -9.17 6.12 22.47
N VAL A 204 -9.45 6.05 23.77
CA VAL A 204 -9.29 7.20 24.66
C VAL A 204 -7.84 7.73 24.61
N GLY A 205 -7.69 9.01 24.32
CA GLY A 205 -6.37 9.66 24.16
C GLY A 205 -5.62 9.34 22.88
N SER A 206 -6.24 8.61 21.96
CA SER A 206 -5.70 8.36 20.62
C SER A 206 -5.99 9.53 19.69
N HIS A 207 -5.08 9.79 18.77
CA HIS A 207 -5.26 10.70 17.64
C HIS A 207 -4.92 9.91 16.36
N PRO A 208 -5.87 9.18 15.81
CA PRO A 208 -5.59 8.34 14.66
C PRO A 208 -5.24 9.19 13.44
N ASP A 209 -4.31 8.67 12.66
CA ASP A 209 -3.92 9.25 11.38
C ASP A 209 -4.44 8.35 10.24
N TYR A 210 -5.05 8.95 9.24
CA TYR A 210 -5.42 8.12 8.09
C TYR A 210 -4.17 7.63 7.38
N ILE A 211 -3.32 8.53 6.94
CA ILE A 211 -2.02 8.19 6.37
C ILE A 211 -0.90 8.86 7.17
N GLN A 212 -0.01 8.04 7.78
CA GLN A 212 1.12 8.54 8.55
C GLN A 212 2.46 8.07 7.97
N LEU A 213 3.34 9.02 7.67
CA LEU A 213 4.71 8.80 7.22
C LEU A 213 5.69 9.12 8.35
N TRP A 214 6.65 8.25 8.63
CA TRP A 214 7.71 8.54 9.60
C TRP A 214 8.92 7.61 9.48
N SER A 215 10.05 7.99 10.07
CA SER A 215 11.27 7.19 10.12
C SER A 215 11.76 7.01 11.54
N LEU A 216 12.40 5.90 11.82
CA LEU A 216 13.08 5.66 13.08
C LEU A 216 14.48 6.33 13.08
N ASN A 217 14.94 6.76 14.24
CA ASN A 217 16.31 7.27 14.37
C ASN A 217 17.34 6.26 13.92
N GLY A 218 18.26 6.70 13.05
CA GLY A 218 19.33 5.85 12.52
C GLY A 218 18.92 5.00 11.31
N TRP A 219 17.68 5.10 10.85
CA TRP A 219 17.22 4.45 9.63
C TRP A 219 17.23 5.41 8.43
N PRO A 220 17.27 4.89 7.20
CA PRO A 220 17.20 5.74 6.02
C PRO A 220 15.97 6.65 6.05
N LEU A 221 16.18 7.89 5.68
CA LEU A 221 15.09 8.84 5.54
C LEU A 221 14.10 8.34 4.49
N GLN A 222 12.81 8.43 4.80
CA GLN A 222 11.76 8.15 3.83
C GLN A 222 11.86 9.11 2.64
N SER A 223 11.77 8.57 1.43
CA SER A 223 11.89 9.38 0.24
C SER A 223 11.12 8.81 -0.95
N ASP A 224 10.84 9.67 -1.92
CA ASP A 224 10.20 9.25 -3.15
C ASP A 224 8.84 8.59 -2.88
N ILE A 225 8.04 9.26 -2.05
CA ILE A 225 6.72 8.79 -1.62
C ILE A 225 5.68 9.75 -2.16
N ALA A 226 4.64 9.23 -2.72
CA ALA A 226 3.58 10.11 -3.16
C ALA A 226 2.20 9.57 -2.72
N ILE A 227 1.32 10.40 -2.20
CA ILE A 227 -0.01 10.17 -1.63
C ILE A 227 -1.01 10.86 -2.53
N LEU A 228 -1.78 10.12 -3.35
CA LEU A 228 -2.63 10.73 -4.38
C LEU A 228 -4.09 10.28 -4.31
N ASN A 229 -5.00 11.22 -4.48
CA ASN A 229 -6.43 10.94 -4.66
C ASN A 229 -7.02 10.02 -3.57
N ASN A 230 -6.51 10.07 -2.35
CA ASN A 230 -7.07 9.32 -1.24
C ASN A 230 -8.18 10.11 -0.55
N SER A 231 -9.10 9.41 0.10
CA SER A 231 -10.24 10.00 0.81
C SER A 231 -10.24 9.62 2.29
N ALA A 232 -10.18 10.61 3.18
CA ALA A 232 -10.23 10.47 4.63
C ALA A 232 -11.53 11.10 5.18
N ILE A 233 -12.41 10.30 5.79
CA ILE A 233 -13.66 10.82 6.36
C ILE A 233 -13.83 10.28 7.78
N GLY A 234 -13.85 11.16 8.79
CA GLY A 234 -14.16 10.75 10.15
C GLY A 234 -13.30 11.37 11.24
N ASN A 235 -13.32 10.73 12.41
CA ASN A 235 -12.63 11.19 13.61
C ASN A 235 -11.14 10.84 13.58
N MET A 236 -10.36 11.60 12.80
CA MET A 236 -8.94 11.37 12.57
C MET A 236 -8.23 12.63 12.09
N GLN A 237 -6.92 12.60 12.07
CA GLN A 237 -6.07 13.44 11.22
C GLN A 237 -5.97 12.79 9.82
N ALA A 238 -5.71 13.56 8.77
CA ALA A 238 -5.73 12.97 7.44
C ALA A 238 -4.35 12.45 6.99
N PHE A 239 -3.53 13.30 6.37
CA PHE A 239 -2.29 12.90 5.70
C PHE A 239 -1.10 13.56 6.38
N VAL A 240 -0.31 12.80 7.14
CA VAL A 240 0.67 13.40 8.05
C VAL A 240 2.07 12.78 7.94
N SER A 241 3.08 13.65 8.01
CA SER A 241 4.49 13.31 8.16
C SER A 241 5.14 14.30 9.10
N PHE A 242 4.94 14.13 10.41
CA PHE A 242 5.34 15.14 11.39
C PHE A 242 6.00 14.60 12.66
N ASP A 243 6.57 13.42 12.67
CA ASP A 243 7.30 12.99 13.85
C ASP A 243 8.53 13.87 14.05
N PRO A 244 8.59 14.69 15.12
CA PRO A 244 9.66 15.67 15.30
C PRO A 244 11.01 15.05 15.66
N ARG A 245 11.05 13.79 16.04
CA ARG A 245 12.28 13.13 16.48
C ARG A 245 13.09 12.54 15.34
N THR A 246 12.43 12.14 14.28
CA THR A 246 13.01 11.27 13.28
C THR A 246 13.18 11.93 11.93
N GLY A 247 12.86 13.23 11.84
CA GLY A 247 12.88 13.93 10.57
C GLY A 247 11.80 13.37 9.64
N SER A 248 11.64 14.00 8.54
CA SER A 248 10.48 13.84 7.73
C SER A 248 10.80 13.13 6.46
N GLY A 249 10.86 13.75 5.36
CA GLY A 249 11.07 13.04 4.12
C GLY A 249 11.57 13.96 3.01
N GLU A 250 12.02 13.33 1.96
CA GLU A 250 12.44 14.01 0.76
C GLU A 250 11.63 13.57 -0.44
N ARG A 251 11.31 14.52 -1.31
CA ARG A 251 10.57 14.24 -2.56
C ARG A 251 9.26 13.53 -2.31
N LEU A 252 8.50 14.06 -1.33
CA LEU A 252 7.15 13.59 -1.04
C LEU A 252 6.15 14.34 -1.92
N ILE A 253 5.10 13.66 -2.36
CA ILE A 253 4.01 14.26 -3.14
C ILE A 253 2.68 13.98 -2.44
N PHE A 254 1.93 15.02 -2.09
CA PHE A 254 0.56 14.92 -1.58
C PHE A 254 -0.35 15.68 -2.54
N ALA A 255 -1.09 14.96 -3.38
CA ALA A 255 -1.84 15.60 -4.45
C ALA A 255 -3.25 15.02 -4.63
N GLY A 256 -4.24 15.91 -4.82
CA GLY A 256 -5.61 15.54 -5.12
C GLY A 256 -6.33 14.77 -4.01
N ASN A 257 -5.83 14.81 -2.77
CA ASN A 257 -6.44 14.11 -1.67
C ASN A 257 -7.65 14.88 -1.11
N TYR A 258 -8.65 14.14 -0.64
CA TYR A 258 -9.82 14.68 0.04
C TYR A 258 -9.80 14.30 1.53
N ALA A 259 -10.09 15.28 2.40
CA ALA A 259 -10.25 15.03 3.83
C ALA A 259 -11.47 15.76 4.38
N ALA A 260 -12.35 15.04 5.10
CA ALA A 260 -13.38 15.60 5.96
C ALA A 260 -13.19 15.01 7.37
N VAL A 261 -12.47 15.73 8.25
CA VAL A 261 -11.94 15.17 9.50
C VAL A 261 -12.22 16.06 10.71
N THR A 262 -12.10 15.50 11.91
CA THR A 262 -12.37 16.25 13.15
C THR A 262 -11.14 16.98 13.71
N PHE A 263 -9.93 16.64 13.24
CA PHE A 263 -8.68 17.24 13.66
C PHE A 263 -8.17 18.30 12.67
N THR A 264 -7.25 19.16 13.11
CA THR A 264 -6.72 20.29 12.31
C THR A 264 -5.67 19.90 11.27
N HIS A 265 -5.13 18.68 11.33
CA HIS A 265 -4.11 18.24 10.41
C HIS A 265 -4.75 17.58 9.17
N GLY A 266 -4.90 18.38 8.12
CA GLY A 266 -5.34 17.91 6.80
C GLY A 266 -4.18 17.28 6.03
N VAL A 267 -3.17 18.09 5.70
CA VAL A 267 -1.86 17.64 5.20
C VAL A 267 -0.80 18.30 6.05
N SER A 268 0.01 17.52 6.74
CA SER A 268 1.04 18.09 7.64
C SER A 268 2.38 17.41 7.44
N CYS A 269 3.43 18.21 7.31
CA CYS A 269 4.79 17.73 7.20
C CYS A 269 5.77 18.58 7.98
N THR A 270 6.60 17.92 8.77
CA THR A 270 7.71 18.57 9.49
C THR A 270 9.03 18.18 8.84
N ARG A 271 9.88 19.14 8.45
CA ARG A 271 11.17 18.95 7.78
C ARG A 271 11.10 18.19 6.44
N CYS A 272 10.01 18.29 5.72
CA CYS A 272 9.94 17.76 4.36
C CYS A 272 10.72 18.66 3.41
N ASN A 273 11.53 18.06 2.55
CA ASN A 273 12.32 18.79 1.56
C ASN A 273 11.97 18.35 0.15
N ASP A 274 12.10 19.27 -0.81
CA ASP A 274 11.90 19.00 -2.23
C ASP A 274 10.53 18.33 -2.51
N SER A 275 9.50 18.71 -1.76
CA SER A 275 8.22 18.01 -1.72
C SER A 275 7.09 18.87 -2.30
N ILE A 276 6.01 18.23 -2.74
CA ILE A 276 4.90 18.86 -3.47
C ILE A 276 3.58 18.60 -2.72
N PHE A 277 2.82 19.67 -2.44
CA PHE A 277 1.55 19.64 -1.70
C PHE A 277 0.52 20.45 -2.48
N ILE A 278 -0.36 19.78 -3.25
CA ILE A 278 -1.17 20.46 -4.24
C ILE A 278 -2.55 19.85 -4.43
N ASP A 279 -3.50 20.71 -4.80
CA ASP A 279 -4.86 20.30 -5.17
C ASP A 279 -5.56 19.43 -4.12
N ASN A 280 -5.18 19.53 -2.85
CA ASN A 280 -5.85 18.82 -1.78
C ASN A 280 -7.08 19.61 -1.33
N VAL A 281 -8.19 18.90 -1.09
CA VAL A 281 -9.43 19.49 -0.59
C VAL A 281 -9.66 19.03 0.84
N LEU A 282 -9.63 19.95 1.77
CA LEU A 282 -9.65 19.69 3.20
C LEU A 282 -10.88 20.36 3.81
N SER A 283 -11.65 19.62 4.60
CA SER A 283 -12.73 20.17 5.41
C SER A 283 -12.75 19.54 6.80
N ASN A 284 -13.30 20.23 7.78
CA ASN A 284 -13.68 19.57 9.01
C ASN A 284 -15.07 18.94 8.89
N LEU A 285 -15.42 18.11 9.85
CA LEU A 285 -16.79 17.64 10.04
C LEU A 285 -17.58 18.64 10.89
N PRO A 286 -18.93 18.71 10.79
CA PRO A 286 -19.74 19.64 11.57
C PRO A 286 -19.55 19.57 13.09
N GLU A 287 -19.25 18.37 13.61
CA GLU A 287 -18.98 18.09 15.03
C GLU A 287 -17.51 18.34 15.44
N ALA A 288 -16.66 18.79 14.53
CA ALA A 288 -15.26 18.98 14.83
C ALA A 288 -15.06 20.05 15.90
N ARG A 289 -14.24 19.73 16.90
CA ARG A 289 -13.84 20.68 17.93
C ARG A 289 -12.97 21.82 17.39
N TRP A 290 -12.19 21.54 16.38
CA TRP A 290 -11.18 22.42 15.81
C TRP A 290 -11.66 23.02 14.49
N GLY A 291 -11.05 24.13 14.08
CA GLY A 291 -11.31 24.76 12.78
C GLY A 291 -10.90 23.89 11.60
N ALA A 292 -11.05 24.45 10.40
CA ALA A 292 -10.72 23.77 9.16
C ALA A 292 -9.33 23.12 9.19
N PRO A 293 -9.19 21.88 8.74
CA PRO A 293 -7.88 21.26 8.57
C PRO A 293 -7.11 21.99 7.46
N THR A 294 -5.82 22.12 7.61
CA THR A 294 -4.96 22.89 6.70
C THR A 294 -3.77 22.08 6.20
N VAL A 295 -3.13 22.60 5.14
CA VAL A 295 -1.77 22.19 4.78
C VAL A 295 -0.81 22.91 5.71
N ARG A 296 -0.05 22.14 6.49
CA ARG A 296 0.88 22.66 7.49
C ARG A 296 2.27 22.10 7.29
N LEU A 297 3.20 22.95 6.89
CA LEU A 297 4.61 22.60 6.74
C LEU A 297 5.44 23.31 7.81
N THR A 298 6.38 22.61 8.41
CA THR A 298 7.26 23.13 9.46
C THR A 298 8.70 22.69 9.16
N GLU A 299 9.65 23.62 9.22
CA GLU A 299 11.10 23.39 9.09
C GLU A 299 11.56 22.75 7.76
N GLY A 300 10.75 22.75 6.72
CA GLY A 300 11.08 22.14 5.42
C GLY A 300 11.60 23.15 4.41
N LEU A 301 12.34 22.67 3.40
CA LEU A 301 12.97 23.49 2.37
C LEU A 301 12.54 23.05 0.95
N ARG A 302 12.47 24.01 0.03
CA ARG A 302 12.22 23.80 -1.42
C ARG A 302 10.93 23.04 -1.72
N ASN A 303 9.89 23.30 -0.93
CA ASN A 303 8.59 22.68 -1.12
C ASN A 303 7.69 23.52 -2.02
N ILE A 304 6.85 22.88 -2.81
CA ILE A 304 5.82 23.51 -3.63
C ILE A 304 4.46 23.29 -2.95
N VAL A 305 3.75 24.38 -2.69
CA VAL A 305 2.39 24.34 -2.12
C VAL A 305 1.48 25.18 -3.01
N ALA A 306 0.48 24.55 -3.64
CA ALA A 306 -0.42 25.24 -4.56
C ALA A 306 -1.82 24.64 -4.58
N ASN A 307 -2.82 25.45 -4.89
CA ASN A 307 -4.20 25.07 -5.16
C ASN A 307 -4.90 24.24 -4.08
N ASN A 308 -4.40 24.20 -2.85
CA ASN A 308 -5.06 23.49 -1.77
C ASN A 308 -6.25 24.31 -1.26
N GLN A 309 -7.35 23.66 -0.98
CA GLN A 309 -8.57 24.27 -0.46
C GLN A 309 -8.84 23.77 0.95
N SER A 310 -9.34 24.66 1.79
CA SER A 310 -9.65 24.36 3.20
C SER A 310 -10.99 25.01 3.56
N PHE A 311 -11.91 24.22 4.12
CA PHE A 311 -13.28 24.67 4.44
C PHE A 311 -13.61 24.38 5.91
N ASP A 312 -14.18 25.39 6.58
CA ASP A 312 -14.75 25.24 7.92
C ASP A 312 -16.27 25.09 7.82
N VAL A 313 -16.77 23.91 8.15
CA VAL A 313 -18.19 23.57 8.08
C VAL A 313 -18.83 23.42 9.47
N ARG A 314 -18.17 23.85 10.53
CA ARG A 314 -18.74 23.82 11.89
C ARG A 314 -20.01 24.65 11.97
N GLY A 315 -20.99 24.16 12.70
CA GLY A 315 -22.28 24.85 12.86
C GLY A 315 -23.23 24.71 11.67
N LEU A 316 -22.84 24.01 10.60
CA LEU A 316 -23.73 23.65 9.48
C LEU A 316 -24.47 22.32 9.71
N ALA A 317 -24.46 21.81 10.94
CA ALA A 317 -25.15 20.58 11.33
C ALA A 317 -26.65 20.70 10.99
N GLY A 318 -27.20 19.71 10.29
CA GLY A 318 -28.59 19.70 9.84
C GLY A 318 -28.85 20.33 8.47
N GLN A 319 -27.88 21.01 7.89
CA GLN A 319 -27.92 21.25 6.44
C GLN A 319 -27.66 19.92 5.72
N PRO A 320 -28.36 19.63 4.62
CA PRO A 320 -28.00 18.45 3.83
C PRO A 320 -26.50 18.56 3.58
N CYS A 321 -25.76 17.52 3.97
CA CYS A 321 -24.34 17.44 3.65
C CYS A 321 -24.23 17.82 2.19
N PHE A 322 -23.77 19.03 1.89
CA PHE A 322 -23.25 19.25 0.57
C PHE A 322 -22.22 18.15 0.44
N ALA A 323 -22.60 17.09 -0.28
CA ALA A 323 -21.61 16.24 -0.86
C ALA A 323 -20.73 17.25 -1.61
N LEU A 324 -19.65 17.68 -0.95
CA LEU A 324 -18.59 18.37 -1.66
C LEU A 324 -18.21 17.34 -2.70
N ALA A 325 -18.84 17.46 -3.85
CA ALA A 325 -18.61 16.59 -4.98
C ALA A 325 -17.09 16.60 -5.10
N ALA A 326 -16.50 15.44 -5.05
CA ALA A 326 -15.07 15.30 -5.26
C ALA A 326 -14.74 16.25 -6.39
N PRO A 327 -13.84 17.22 -6.21
CA PRO A 327 -13.72 18.36 -7.12
C PRO A 327 -13.68 17.82 -8.53
N THR A 328 -14.64 18.26 -9.33
CA THR A 328 -14.69 17.87 -10.73
C THR A 328 -13.40 18.35 -11.36
N ARG A 329 -12.67 17.46 -11.92
CA ARG A 329 -11.28 17.51 -12.43
C ARG A 329 -10.96 18.64 -13.45
N SER A 330 -11.63 19.78 -13.41
CA SER A 330 -11.62 20.76 -14.51
C SER A 330 -10.54 21.84 -14.45
N SER A 331 -9.57 21.79 -13.51
CA SER A 331 -8.61 22.88 -13.34
C SER A 331 -7.13 22.53 -13.45
N PHE A 332 -6.77 21.35 -13.92
CA PHE A 332 -5.36 21.03 -14.17
C PHE A 332 -4.85 21.74 -15.44
N THR A 333 -3.86 22.62 -15.30
CA THR A 333 -3.16 23.12 -16.49
C THR A 333 -2.22 22.04 -17.04
N PRO A 334 -2.19 21.83 -18.37
CA PRO A 334 -1.40 20.77 -18.99
C PRO A 334 0.10 20.77 -18.62
N ALA A 335 0.74 21.93 -18.57
CA ALA A 335 2.16 22.07 -18.28
C ALA A 335 2.55 21.61 -16.85
N TRP A 336 1.62 21.71 -15.92
CA TRP A 336 1.83 21.26 -14.56
C TRP A 336 1.64 19.74 -14.41
N ALA A 337 0.61 19.19 -15.06
CA ALA A 337 0.38 17.74 -15.12
C ALA A 337 1.60 17.02 -15.71
N ASP A 338 2.26 17.62 -16.70
CA ASP A 338 3.48 17.06 -17.29
C ASP A 338 4.66 17.05 -16.31
N SER A 339 4.84 18.07 -15.48
CA SER A 339 5.89 18.12 -14.48
C SER A 339 5.71 17.08 -13.37
N VAL A 340 4.49 16.97 -12.81
CA VAL A 340 4.19 15.95 -11.80
C VAL A 340 4.16 14.57 -12.43
N GLY A 341 3.62 14.43 -13.64
CA GLY A 341 3.63 13.20 -14.40
C GLY A 341 5.04 12.70 -14.70
N SER A 342 5.98 13.58 -15.01
CA SER A 342 7.39 13.22 -15.22
C SER A 342 8.08 12.76 -13.93
N GLN A 343 7.80 13.41 -12.80
CA GLN A 343 8.32 12.99 -11.50
C GLN A 343 7.72 11.64 -11.06
N ILE A 344 6.43 11.44 -11.23
CA ILE A 344 5.78 10.15 -10.98
C ILE A 344 6.35 9.09 -11.91
N SER A 345 6.53 9.38 -13.21
CA SER A 345 7.12 8.46 -14.16
C SER A 345 8.56 8.09 -13.79
N SER A 346 9.34 9.04 -13.27
CA SER A 346 10.70 8.77 -12.80
C SER A 346 10.70 7.89 -11.54
N LEU A 347 9.74 8.05 -10.64
CA LEU A 347 9.56 7.17 -9.50
C LEU A 347 9.25 5.74 -9.95
N PHE A 348 8.37 5.58 -10.94
CA PHE A 348 8.06 4.26 -11.52
C PHE A 348 9.27 3.66 -12.23
N ALA A 349 9.96 4.40 -13.07
CA ALA A 349 11.14 3.92 -13.79
C ALA A 349 12.27 3.47 -12.86
N ALA A 350 12.40 4.12 -11.69
CA ALA A 350 13.46 3.82 -10.72
C ALA A 350 13.23 2.55 -9.89
N GLY A 351 12.03 1.96 -9.87
CA GLY A 351 11.77 0.89 -8.91
C GLY A 351 10.69 -0.14 -9.23
N PHE A 352 9.80 0.13 -10.17
CA PHE A 352 8.67 -0.77 -10.41
C PHE A 352 8.83 -1.71 -11.61
N GLY A 353 9.92 -1.63 -12.35
CA GLY A 353 10.00 -2.30 -13.64
C GLY A 353 8.98 -1.72 -14.64
N ASN A 354 8.81 -2.35 -15.80
CA ASN A 354 7.77 -1.93 -16.74
C ASN A 354 6.40 -1.99 -16.03
N PRO A 355 5.57 -0.94 -16.13
CA PRO A 355 4.22 -1.00 -15.59
C PRO A 355 3.51 -2.25 -16.13
N PRO A 356 2.67 -2.92 -15.35
CA PRO A 356 1.90 -4.04 -15.84
C PRO A 356 1.18 -3.60 -17.10
N VAL A 357 1.28 -4.38 -18.14
CA VAL A 357 0.71 -4.11 -19.48
C VAL A 357 -0.65 -3.48 -19.32
N ALA A 358 -0.79 -2.29 -19.86
CA ALA A 358 -2.02 -1.51 -19.76
C ALA A 358 -3.17 -2.40 -20.19
N VAL A 359 -4.12 -2.61 -19.29
CA VAL A 359 -5.42 -3.14 -19.68
C VAL A 359 -5.97 -2.10 -20.64
N SER A 360 -6.03 -2.45 -21.90
CA SER A 360 -6.54 -1.62 -22.97
C SER A 360 -8.00 -1.32 -22.69
N ASN A 361 -8.29 -0.19 -22.10
CA ASN A 361 -9.57 0.52 -22.02
C ASN A 361 -9.59 1.58 -20.92
N VAL A 362 -8.47 2.29 -20.72
CA VAL A 362 -8.46 3.43 -19.79
C VAL A 362 -8.15 4.70 -20.58
N PRO A 363 -9.11 5.63 -20.70
CA PRO A 363 -8.92 6.85 -21.47
C PRO A 363 -8.07 7.87 -20.70
N GLU A 364 -7.06 8.42 -21.39
CA GLU A 364 -6.39 9.70 -21.22
C GLU A 364 -5.44 9.99 -20.03
N PRO A 365 -4.52 10.98 -20.18
CA PRO A 365 -3.41 11.28 -19.28
C PRO A 365 -3.79 11.54 -17.82
N ALA A 366 -5.02 11.95 -17.55
CA ALA A 366 -5.55 12.07 -16.19
C ALA A 366 -5.61 10.73 -15.43
N THR A 367 -5.59 9.62 -16.13
CA THR A 367 -5.65 8.27 -15.55
C THR A 367 -4.29 7.83 -15.03
N TRP A 368 -3.21 8.33 -15.56
CA TRP A 368 -1.85 8.08 -15.04
C TRP A 368 -1.62 8.74 -13.68
N LEU A 369 -2.27 9.88 -13.45
CA LEU A 369 -2.30 10.49 -12.12
C LEU A 369 -3.09 9.64 -11.10
N MET A 370 -3.95 8.73 -11.57
CA MET A 370 -4.78 7.85 -10.73
C MET A 370 -4.12 6.53 -10.37
N LEU A 371 -3.06 6.17 -11.07
CA LEU A 371 -2.31 4.92 -10.86
C LEU A 371 -1.08 5.18 -10.00
N GLY A 372 -1.20 5.72 -8.89
CA GLY A 372 -0.10 5.79 -8.03
C GLY A 372 -0.53 5.93 -6.61
N LEU A 373 -0.11 5.33 -5.67
CA LEU A 373 0.58 5.73 -4.53
C LEU A 373 -0.04 5.34 -3.23
N GLY A 374 0.44 4.56 -2.36
CA GLY A 374 -0.03 4.18 -1.15
C GLY A 374 0.74 3.82 0.06
N PHE A 375 0.38 4.03 1.26
CA PHE A 375 1.08 3.60 2.44
C PHE A 375 0.48 3.60 3.77
N LEU A 376 0.98 2.78 4.67
CA LEU A 376 1.32 3.10 5.99
C LEU A 376 1.33 2.20 7.13
N ALA A 377 1.73 2.34 8.25
CA ALA A 377 1.41 2.19 9.52
C ALA A 377 2.18 1.69 10.68
N VAL A 378 2.86 2.10 11.52
CA VAL A 378 3.31 1.56 12.84
C VAL A 378 3.50 2.67 13.90
N GLY A 379 3.14 3.88 13.57
CA GLY A 379 3.40 5.02 14.42
C GLY A 379 2.82 4.95 15.82
N HIS A 380 1.61 4.49 15.94
CA HIS A 380 0.90 4.57 17.22
C HIS A 380 1.42 3.59 18.28
N GLN A 381 1.72 2.36 17.91
CA GLN A 381 2.17 1.35 18.88
C GLN A 381 3.53 1.68 19.52
N LEU A 382 4.43 2.25 18.72
CA LEU A 382 5.74 2.67 19.25
C LEU A 382 5.64 3.93 20.10
N ARG A 383 4.75 4.87 19.77
CA ARG A 383 4.45 6.02 20.61
C ARG A 383 3.90 5.64 22.00
N GLN A 384 3.06 4.60 22.07
CA GLN A 384 2.54 4.13 23.36
C GLN A 384 3.60 3.41 24.19
N ARG A 385 4.50 2.64 23.57
CA ARG A 385 5.63 2.01 24.29
C ARG A 385 6.58 3.03 24.91
N HIS A 386 6.78 4.18 24.28
CA HIS A 386 7.62 5.24 24.82
C HIS A 386 6.92 6.11 25.89
N ARG A 387 5.58 6.10 25.95
CA ARG A 387 4.83 6.78 27.03
C ARG A 387 4.65 5.94 28.29
N GLY A 388 4.88 4.63 28.21
CA GLY A 388 4.82 3.69 29.34
C GLY A 388 6.17 3.45 30.03
N GLY A 389 7.11 4.39 29.97
CA GLY A 389 8.34 4.34 30.75
C GLY A 389 8.01 4.32 32.24
N PRO A 390 8.82 3.63 33.08
CA PRO A 390 8.54 3.44 34.48
C PRO A 390 8.37 4.81 35.16
N LYS A 391 7.24 5.02 35.81
CA LYS A 391 7.09 6.07 36.79
C LYS A 391 8.02 5.73 37.93
N TRP A 392 9.15 6.39 38.00
CA TRP A 392 9.95 6.40 39.23
C TRP A 392 9.14 7.10 40.30
N VAL A 393 8.58 6.31 41.20
CA VAL A 393 8.07 6.81 42.48
C VAL A 393 9.30 7.09 43.29
N MET A 394 9.62 8.39 43.46
CA MET A 394 10.54 8.80 44.52
C MET A 394 9.79 8.60 45.83
N ALA A 395 10.33 7.75 46.65
CA ALA A 395 10.00 7.67 48.08
C ALA A 395 10.76 8.76 48.86
#